data_d6bca7c48433631da114095404a726f2
#
_entry.id   d6bca7c48433631da114095404a726f2
#
_cell.length_a   1.000
_cell.length_b   1.000
_cell.length_c   1.000
_cell.angle_alpha   90.00
_cell.angle_beta   90.00
_cell.angle_gamma   90.00
#
_symmetry.space_group_name_H-M   'P 1'
#
loop_
_entity.id
_entity.type
_entity.pdbx_description
1 polymer ?
#
loop_
_entity_poly.entity_id
_entity_poly.type
_entity_poly.pdbx_seq_one_letter_code
_entity_poly.pdbx_strand_id
1 'polypeptide(L)'
;MRKIFCILLVLSLMLPALPASAAGTGPTVAAKSALLMDAATGTVLLEQNAHEKLPPASVTKVMTMLLIMEAIDSGKIGWNDTVTASETAAAKGGSQIYLKVGETMTVTDMLKSVAVSSANDCACALAEHIAGSEDAFVQLMNQRASELGMNDTHFVNCTGLDDDEAAKAHLTSAYDIALMSRELMVNHPDIKKFTTIWMDTVRDGTFGLANTNKLVRFYKGTTGLKTGYTTKAGFCLSATARRDGMELIAVVLGSETSQDRFQSCKQMLDYGFANYALVHPAPEGSHTVPVTLGKQQTVSAVPAEDTAFLIDKAQLSQVKIQVAMDDSVAAPVSKGQRLGTMTISAGGQVLRQIPMVATEAVQKKGFWDVFVSILRKICMAREP
;
A
#
# COMPACT_ATOMS: atom_id res chain seq x y z
N MET A 1 8.28 64.46 11.82
CA MET A 1 8.33 63.15 12.55
C MET A 1 7.03 62.40 12.26
N ARG A 2 7.04 61.53 11.28
CA ARG A 2 5.89 60.68 10.87
C ARG A 2 6.14 59.25 11.39
N LYS A 3 5.32 58.79 12.34
CA LYS A 3 5.35 57.43 12.85
C LYS A 3 4.58 56.54 11.88
N ILE A 4 5.26 55.62 11.22
CA ILE A 4 4.68 54.56 10.40
C ILE A 4 4.34 53.39 11.34
N PHE A 5 3.05 53.10 11.48
CA PHE A 5 2.53 51.90 12.18
C PHE A 5 2.54 50.73 11.19
N CYS A 6 3.45 49.79 11.37
CA CYS A 6 3.37 48.49 10.70
C CYS A 6 2.35 47.60 11.42
N ILE A 7 1.24 47.35 10.75
CA ILE A 7 0.28 46.33 11.20
C ILE A 7 0.76 44.96 10.65
N LEU A 8 1.27 44.12 11.53
CA LEU A 8 1.56 42.71 11.25
C LEU A 8 0.22 41.97 11.24
N LEU A 9 -0.25 41.58 10.06
CA LEU A 9 -1.38 40.71 9.87
C LEU A 9 -0.93 39.27 10.15
N VAL A 10 -1.19 38.75 11.36
CA VAL A 10 -1.00 37.37 11.71
C VAL A 10 -2.14 36.56 11.10
N LEU A 11 -1.88 35.93 9.97
CA LEU A 11 -2.79 34.96 9.34
C LEU A 11 -2.69 33.65 10.14
N SER A 12 -3.57 33.48 11.14
CA SER A 12 -3.71 32.18 11.83
C SER A 12 -4.34 31.17 10.86
N LEU A 13 -3.53 30.26 10.31
CA LEU A 13 -4.06 29.04 9.68
C LEU A 13 -4.80 28.22 10.73
N MET A 14 -6.11 28.36 10.77
CA MET A 14 -6.97 27.38 11.42
C MET A 14 -6.95 26.11 10.56
N LEU A 15 -6.04 25.18 10.89
CA LEU A 15 -6.20 23.78 10.49
C LEU A 15 -7.50 23.28 11.16
N PRO A 16 -8.47 22.76 10.39
CA PRO A 16 -9.62 22.11 10.99
C PRO A 16 -9.09 20.91 11.80
N ALA A 17 -9.30 20.95 13.11
CA ALA A 17 -9.13 19.78 13.96
C ALA A 17 -10.04 18.68 13.41
N LEU A 18 -9.48 17.62 12.87
CA LEU A 18 -10.22 16.40 12.56
C LEU A 18 -10.94 15.99 13.85
N PRO A 19 -12.27 15.77 13.82
CA PRO A 19 -12.96 15.27 15.00
C PRO A 19 -12.33 13.91 15.32
N ALA A 20 -11.77 13.76 16.52
CA ALA A 20 -11.43 12.48 17.08
C ALA A 20 -12.73 11.66 17.08
N SER A 21 -12.88 10.76 16.13
CA SER A 21 -13.95 9.78 16.14
C SER A 21 -13.88 9.09 17.49
N ALA A 22 -15.00 9.06 18.22
CA ALA A 22 -15.09 8.30 19.45
C ALA A 22 -14.76 6.85 19.09
N ALA A 23 -13.52 6.44 19.38
CA ALA A 23 -13.04 5.10 19.15
C ALA A 23 -13.94 4.18 19.97
N GLY A 24 -14.87 3.49 19.32
CA GLY A 24 -15.51 2.32 19.89
C GLY A 24 -14.37 1.42 20.41
N THR A 25 -14.54 0.88 21.60
CA THR A 25 -13.52 0.01 22.21
C THR A 25 -13.21 -1.12 21.24
N GLY A 26 -12.08 -1.01 20.54
CA GLY A 26 -11.60 -2.02 19.60
C GLY A 26 -11.36 -3.36 20.32
N PRO A 27 -11.14 -4.45 19.57
CA PRO A 27 -10.88 -5.75 20.17
C PRO A 27 -9.62 -5.69 21.05
N THR A 28 -9.64 -6.44 22.14
CA THR A 28 -8.43 -6.66 22.96
C THR A 28 -7.43 -7.50 22.16
N VAL A 29 -6.19 -7.02 22.07
CA VAL A 29 -5.12 -7.68 21.32
C VAL A 29 -4.08 -8.25 22.30
N ALA A 30 -3.88 -9.57 22.25
CA ALA A 30 -2.89 -10.27 23.09
C ALA A 30 -1.50 -10.24 22.43
N ALA A 31 -0.88 -9.05 22.40
CA ALA A 31 0.45 -8.81 21.85
C ALA A 31 1.07 -7.58 22.50
N LYS A 32 2.41 -7.43 22.41
CA LYS A 32 3.11 -6.22 22.88
C LYS A 32 2.77 -5.02 22.00
N SER A 33 2.77 -5.21 20.71
CA SER A 33 2.47 -4.18 19.72
C SER A 33 1.53 -4.74 18.64
N ALA A 34 0.58 -3.93 18.19
CA ALA A 34 -0.36 -4.31 17.14
C ALA A 34 -0.84 -3.11 16.32
N LEU A 35 -1.25 -3.39 15.08
CA LEU A 35 -1.82 -2.41 14.16
C LEU A 35 -2.75 -3.06 13.15
N LEU A 36 -3.86 -2.40 12.85
CA LEU A 36 -4.74 -2.71 11.74
C LEU A 36 -4.78 -1.52 10.76
N MET A 37 -4.51 -1.78 9.50
CA MET A 37 -4.47 -0.76 8.44
C MET A 37 -5.32 -1.20 7.24
N ASP A 38 -6.00 -0.26 6.61
CA ASP A 38 -6.56 -0.45 5.26
C ASP A 38 -5.45 -0.34 4.20
N ALA A 39 -5.32 -1.35 3.36
CA ALA A 39 -4.24 -1.41 2.39
C ALA A 39 -4.36 -0.36 1.28
N ALA A 40 -5.57 -0.03 0.84
CA ALA A 40 -5.78 0.91 -0.26
C ALA A 40 -5.42 2.34 0.15
N THR A 41 -5.91 2.79 1.30
CA THR A 41 -5.76 4.18 1.75
C THR A 41 -4.56 4.40 2.69
N GLY A 42 -4.02 3.34 3.30
CA GLY A 42 -3.02 3.44 4.37
C GLY A 42 -3.59 3.93 5.71
N THR A 43 -4.92 4.01 5.83
CA THR A 43 -5.57 4.48 7.06
C THR A 43 -5.42 3.46 8.19
N VAL A 44 -4.92 3.91 9.33
CA VAL A 44 -4.85 3.09 10.56
C VAL A 44 -6.24 3.05 11.21
N LEU A 45 -6.74 1.83 11.46
CA LEU A 45 -8.07 1.58 12.04
C LEU A 45 -8.01 1.22 13.50
N LEU A 46 -6.89 0.63 13.93
CA LEU A 46 -6.62 0.25 15.31
C LEU A 46 -5.11 0.18 15.51
N GLU A 47 -4.65 0.66 16.67
CA GLU A 47 -3.25 0.57 17.06
C GLU A 47 -3.10 0.33 18.57
N GLN A 48 -2.05 -0.40 18.91
CA GLN A 48 -1.59 -0.63 20.27
C GLN A 48 -0.06 -0.62 20.26
N ASN A 49 0.57 0.37 20.89
CA ASN A 49 2.04 0.52 20.90
C ASN A 49 2.67 0.38 19.51
N ALA A 50 2.02 0.94 18.47
CA ALA A 50 2.32 0.66 17.08
C ALA A 50 3.74 1.03 16.66
N HIS A 51 4.39 1.97 17.36
CA HIS A 51 5.75 2.44 17.11
C HIS A 51 6.80 1.86 18.07
N GLU A 52 6.42 0.90 18.93
CA GLU A 52 7.38 0.21 19.79
C GLU A 52 8.36 -0.62 18.95
N LYS A 53 9.67 -0.39 19.14
CA LYS A 53 10.74 -1.09 18.44
C LYS A 53 10.94 -2.47 19.02
N LEU A 54 10.57 -3.49 18.28
CA LEU A 54 10.60 -4.90 18.67
C LEU A 54 11.29 -5.75 17.60
N PRO A 55 11.90 -6.89 17.99
CA PRO A 55 12.45 -7.82 17.03
C PRO A 55 11.31 -8.50 16.25
N PRO A 56 11.37 -8.50 14.89
CA PRO A 56 10.30 -9.03 14.04
C PRO A 56 10.37 -10.52 13.78
N ALA A 57 11.48 -11.18 14.11
CA ALA A 57 11.79 -12.51 13.62
C ALA A 57 11.59 -12.62 12.09
N SER A 58 11.11 -13.74 11.58
CA SER A 58 10.92 -13.95 10.13
C SER A 58 9.86 -13.05 9.46
N VAL A 59 9.19 -12.12 10.18
CA VAL A 59 8.40 -11.07 9.52
C VAL A 59 9.31 -10.12 8.71
N THR A 60 10.60 -10.04 9.04
CA THR A 60 11.66 -9.43 8.22
C THR A 60 11.55 -9.79 6.73
N LYS A 61 11.18 -11.03 6.43
CA LYS A 61 11.09 -11.53 5.05
C LYS A 61 9.99 -10.85 4.21
N VAL A 62 9.14 -10.04 4.81
CA VAL A 62 8.24 -9.16 4.04
C VAL A 62 9.07 -8.16 3.23
N MET A 63 10.09 -7.52 3.83
CA MET A 63 11.03 -6.65 3.10
C MET A 63 11.85 -7.44 2.09
N THR A 64 12.31 -8.64 2.45
CA THR A 64 13.05 -9.50 1.52
C THR A 64 12.21 -9.84 0.29
N MET A 65 10.94 -10.25 0.49
CA MET A 65 10.02 -10.52 -0.62
C MET A 65 9.70 -9.25 -1.43
N LEU A 66 9.57 -8.09 -0.77
CA LEU A 66 9.36 -6.82 -1.46
C LEU A 66 10.50 -6.52 -2.44
N LEU A 67 11.74 -6.57 -1.99
CA LEU A 67 12.90 -6.32 -2.86
C LEU A 67 13.05 -7.36 -3.98
N ILE A 68 12.68 -8.62 -3.72
CA ILE A 68 12.66 -9.66 -4.77
C ILE A 68 11.60 -9.30 -5.83
N MET A 69 10.40 -8.92 -5.41
CA MET A 69 9.34 -8.53 -6.34
C MET A 69 9.69 -7.26 -7.13
N GLU A 70 10.28 -6.27 -6.50
CA GLU A 70 10.78 -5.06 -7.18
C GLU A 70 11.87 -5.39 -8.20
N ALA A 71 12.77 -6.33 -7.89
CA ALA A 71 13.80 -6.80 -8.83
C ALA A 71 13.18 -7.53 -10.03
N ILE A 72 12.10 -8.29 -9.84
CA ILE A 72 11.36 -8.95 -10.91
C ILE A 72 10.62 -7.91 -11.76
N ASP A 73 9.87 -7.02 -11.16
CA ASP A 73 9.05 -6.03 -11.85
C ASP A 73 9.89 -5.01 -12.65
N SER A 74 11.10 -4.70 -12.17
CA SER A 74 12.07 -3.89 -12.90
C SER A 74 12.81 -4.64 -14.01
N GLY A 75 12.64 -5.96 -14.11
CA GLY A 75 13.35 -6.81 -15.08
C GLY A 75 14.83 -7.06 -14.73
N LYS A 76 15.25 -6.76 -13.49
CA LYS A 76 16.61 -7.06 -13.01
C LYS A 76 16.85 -8.55 -12.88
N ILE A 77 15.83 -9.31 -12.49
CA ILE A 77 15.79 -10.77 -12.46
C ILE A 77 14.49 -11.27 -13.07
N GLY A 78 14.52 -12.50 -13.60
CA GLY A 78 13.34 -13.16 -14.17
C GLY A 78 12.82 -14.28 -13.26
N TRP A 79 11.54 -14.63 -13.40
CA TRP A 79 10.90 -15.73 -12.68
C TRP A 79 11.62 -17.07 -12.82
N ASN A 80 12.19 -17.34 -13.99
CA ASN A 80 12.86 -18.59 -14.35
C ASN A 80 14.38 -18.52 -14.23
N ASP A 81 14.93 -17.40 -13.75
CA ASP A 81 16.38 -17.31 -13.56
C ASP A 81 16.84 -18.36 -12.54
N THR A 82 18.00 -18.91 -12.80
CA THR A 82 18.62 -19.92 -11.95
C THR A 82 19.41 -19.23 -10.84
N VAL A 83 19.04 -19.53 -9.59
CA VAL A 83 19.74 -19.06 -8.39
C VAL A 83 20.56 -20.20 -7.83
N THR A 84 21.83 -19.94 -7.53
CA THR A 84 22.76 -20.93 -6.96
C THR A 84 22.95 -20.65 -5.47
N ALA A 85 22.78 -21.66 -4.63
CA ALA A 85 23.01 -21.55 -3.19
C ALA A 85 24.52 -21.49 -2.89
N SER A 86 24.95 -20.44 -2.21
CA SER A 86 26.29 -20.26 -1.65
C SER A 86 26.50 -21.10 -0.39
N GLU A 87 27.72 -21.14 0.13
CA GLU A 87 28.00 -21.69 1.47
C GLU A 87 27.26 -20.92 2.56
N THR A 88 27.20 -19.59 2.45
CA THR A 88 26.48 -18.72 3.38
C THR A 88 24.97 -19.01 3.40
N ALA A 89 24.36 -19.13 2.24
CA ALA A 89 22.94 -19.45 2.12
C ALA A 89 22.64 -20.86 2.65
N ALA A 90 23.41 -21.86 2.27
CA ALA A 90 23.24 -23.25 2.70
C ALA A 90 23.47 -23.45 4.21
N ALA A 91 24.29 -22.60 4.85
CA ALA A 91 24.57 -22.65 6.28
C ALA A 91 23.50 -21.95 7.15
N LYS A 92 22.52 -21.26 6.55
CA LYS A 92 21.48 -20.57 7.34
C LYS A 92 20.67 -21.54 8.19
N GLY A 93 20.57 -21.22 9.47
CA GLY A 93 19.77 -21.99 10.44
C GLY A 93 18.27 -21.67 10.38
N GLY A 94 17.55 -22.23 11.35
CA GLY A 94 16.10 -22.01 11.51
C GLY A 94 15.25 -22.69 10.44
N SER A 95 14.23 -22.02 9.93
CA SER A 95 13.36 -22.56 8.87
C SER A 95 14.11 -22.59 7.54
N GLN A 96 14.14 -23.75 6.87
CA GLN A 96 14.91 -23.96 5.64
C GLN A 96 14.34 -25.11 4.82
N ILE A 97 14.71 -25.18 3.55
CA ILE A 97 14.47 -26.33 2.68
C ILE A 97 15.72 -27.21 2.51
N TYR A 98 16.77 -26.91 3.28
CA TYR A 98 18.05 -27.61 3.30
C TYR A 98 18.77 -27.56 1.95
N LEU A 99 18.99 -26.35 1.43
CA LEU A 99 19.80 -26.15 0.22
C LEU A 99 21.23 -26.67 0.43
N LYS A 100 21.75 -27.38 -0.57
CA LYS A 100 23.15 -27.78 -0.60
C LYS A 100 23.97 -26.69 -1.26
N VAL A 101 25.23 -26.57 -0.87
CA VAL A 101 26.19 -25.66 -1.56
C VAL A 101 26.25 -26.02 -3.04
N GLY A 102 26.06 -25.02 -3.91
CA GLY A 102 26.02 -25.21 -5.36
C GLY A 102 24.71 -25.73 -5.92
N GLU A 103 23.71 -26.03 -5.06
CA GLU A 103 22.37 -26.40 -5.54
C GLU A 103 21.72 -25.21 -6.25
N THR A 104 21.04 -25.51 -7.35
CA THR A 104 20.35 -24.50 -8.16
C THR A 104 18.85 -24.70 -8.15
N MET A 105 18.09 -23.61 -8.03
CA MET A 105 16.64 -23.57 -8.16
C MET A 105 16.22 -22.30 -8.90
N THR A 106 14.98 -22.25 -9.39
CA THR A 106 14.43 -21.05 -10.00
C THR A 106 14.11 -19.98 -8.96
N VAL A 107 14.11 -18.69 -9.35
CA VAL A 107 13.61 -17.59 -8.52
C VAL A 107 12.21 -17.92 -8.02
N THR A 108 11.34 -18.45 -8.87
CA THR A 108 9.96 -18.87 -8.52
C THR A 108 9.94 -19.88 -7.37
N ASP A 109 10.71 -20.95 -7.44
CA ASP A 109 10.68 -22.00 -6.41
C ASP A 109 11.32 -21.54 -5.10
N MET A 110 12.38 -20.74 -5.17
CA MET A 110 12.99 -20.16 -3.97
C MET A 110 12.05 -19.15 -3.31
N LEU A 111 11.42 -18.23 -4.07
CA LEU A 111 10.45 -17.29 -3.53
C LEU A 111 9.22 -18.00 -2.93
N LYS A 112 8.74 -19.06 -3.59
CA LYS A 112 7.68 -19.94 -3.04
C LYS A 112 8.11 -20.52 -1.69
N SER A 113 9.32 -21.00 -1.57
CA SER A 113 9.86 -21.56 -0.32
C SER A 113 9.97 -20.51 0.79
N VAL A 114 10.35 -19.27 0.45
CA VAL A 114 10.38 -18.14 1.39
C VAL A 114 8.99 -17.78 1.89
N ALA A 115 8.02 -17.65 0.98
CA ALA A 115 6.66 -17.23 1.32
C ALA A 115 5.90 -18.31 2.12
N VAL A 116 6.01 -19.58 1.72
CA VAL A 116 5.24 -20.70 2.29
C VAL A 116 5.89 -21.23 3.55
N SER A 117 7.14 -21.71 3.45
CA SER A 117 7.85 -22.37 4.55
C SER A 117 8.79 -21.48 5.32
N SER A 118 8.89 -20.18 4.95
CA SER A 118 9.79 -19.24 5.62
C SER A 118 11.29 -19.59 5.44
N ALA A 119 11.69 -20.24 4.35
CA ALA A 119 13.03 -20.75 4.11
C ALA A 119 14.10 -19.66 4.18
N ASN A 120 14.99 -19.73 5.19
CA ASN A 120 16.07 -18.78 5.41
C ASN A 120 17.18 -18.92 4.37
N ASP A 121 17.50 -20.16 4.01
CA ASP A 121 18.48 -20.52 2.97
C ASP A 121 18.08 -19.93 1.60
N CYS A 122 16.82 -20.07 1.21
CA CYS A 122 16.29 -19.47 -0.02
C CYS A 122 16.27 -17.94 0.03
N ALA A 123 15.93 -17.35 1.18
CA ALA A 123 15.93 -15.90 1.36
C ALA A 123 17.33 -15.31 1.18
N CYS A 124 18.34 -15.95 1.76
CA CYS A 124 19.74 -15.57 1.63
C CYS A 124 20.25 -15.75 0.19
N ALA A 125 19.97 -16.90 -0.44
CA ALA A 125 20.38 -17.16 -1.82
C ALA A 125 19.79 -16.14 -2.82
N LEU A 126 18.50 -15.76 -2.65
CA LEU A 126 17.87 -14.72 -3.46
C LEU A 126 18.45 -13.34 -3.18
N ALA A 127 18.77 -13.03 -1.92
CA ALA A 127 19.41 -11.78 -1.54
C ALA A 127 20.79 -11.64 -2.21
N GLU A 128 21.61 -12.70 -2.15
CA GLU A 128 22.92 -12.75 -2.82
C GLU A 128 22.78 -12.66 -4.35
N HIS A 129 21.80 -13.33 -4.93
CA HIS A 129 21.53 -13.28 -6.37
C HIS A 129 21.20 -11.86 -6.85
N ILE A 130 20.46 -11.08 -6.06
CA ILE A 130 20.05 -9.71 -6.39
C ILE A 130 21.17 -8.71 -6.15
N ALA A 131 21.90 -8.82 -5.03
CA ALA A 131 22.81 -7.78 -4.55
C ALA A 131 24.28 -8.21 -4.53
N GLY A 132 24.60 -9.48 -4.85
CA GLY A 132 25.95 -10.04 -4.81
C GLY A 132 26.39 -10.54 -3.42
N SER A 133 25.77 -10.06 -2.34
CA SER A 133 25.97 -10.54 -0.96
C SER A 133 24.77 -10.22 -0.08
N GLU A 134 24.61 -10.93 1.06
CA GLU A 134 23.58 -10.59 2.05
C GLU A 134 23.79 -9.18 2.61
N ASP A 135 25.03 -8.76 2.89
CA ASP A 135 25.33 -7.43 3.43
C ASP A 135 24.90 -6.32 2.46
N ALA A 136 25.17 -6.47 1.17
CA ALA A 136 24.73 -5.52 0.16
C ALA A 136 23.18 -5.50 0.06
N PHE A 137 22.53 -6.66 0.19
CA PHE A 137 21.07 -6.74 0.22
C PHE A 137 20.47 -6.06 1.45
N VAL A 138 21.09 -6.20 2.62
CA VAL A 138 20.69 -5.52 3.86
C VAL A 138 20.80 -4.00 3.72
N GLN A 139 21.81 -3.50 3.01
CA GLN A 139 21.89 -2.06 2.68
C GLN A 139 20.68 -1.63 1.84
N LEU A 140 20.28 -2.41 0.83
CA LEU A 140 19.04 -2.14 0.06
C LEU A 140 17.79 -2.21 0.93
N MET A 141 17.69 -3.17 1.86
CA MET A 141 16.57 -3.25 2.81
C MET A 141 16.44 -1.98 3.65
N ASN A 142 17.55 -1.48 4.20
CA ASN A 142 17.56 -0.26 5.02
C ASN A 142 17.31 1.01 4.19
N GLN A 143 17.83 1.07 2.96
CA GLN A 143 17.52 2.15 2.03
C GLN A 143 16.01 2.17 1.73
N ARG A 144 15.43 1.01 1.38
CA ARG A 144 14.01 0.90 1.06
C ARG A 144 13.13 1.21 2.26
N ALA A 145 13.52 0.80 3.45
CA ALA A 145 12.85 1.17 4.71
C ALA A 145 12.79 2.70 4.87
N SER A 146 13.90 3.39 4.63
CA SER A 146 13.94 4.86 4.66
C SER A 146 13.01 5.50 3.61
N GLU A 147 12.99 4.98 2.38
CA GLU A 147 12.12 5.46 1.30
C GLU A 147 10.63 5.28 1.62
N LEU A 148 10.27 4.21 2.34
CA LEU A 148 8.92 3.94 2.82
C LEU A 148 8.54 4.71 4.08
N GLY A 149 9.47 5.48 4.68
CA GLY A 149 9.25 6.20 5.93
C GLY A 149 9.20 5.31 7.17
N MET A 150 9.85 4.13 7.14
CA MET A 150 9.93 3.17 8.25
C MET A 150 10.96 3.62 9.28
N ASN A 151 10.61 4.62 10.07
CA ASN A 151 11.54 5.32 10.98
C ASN A 151 11.91 4.51 12.24
N ASP A 152 11.18 3.45 12.53
CA ASP A 152 11.43 2.57 13.68
C ASP A 152 12.20 1.31 13.30
N THR A 153 12.64 1.19 12.02
CA THR A 153 13.20 -0.03 11.47
C THR A 153 14.69 0.07 11.19
N HIS A 154 15.40 -0.99 11.59
CA HIS A 154 16.77 -1.27 11.17
C HIS A 154 16.96 -2.77 10.95
N PHE A 155 17.35 -3.14 9.74
CA PHE A 155 17.64 -4.52 9.35
C PHE A 155 19.15 -4.81 9.42
N VAL A 156 19.53 -5.99 9.93
CA VAL A 156 20.92 -6.46 9.95
C VAL A 156 21.10 -7.79 9.20
N ASN A 157 20.02 -8.46 8.83
CA ASN A 157 20.02 -9.62 7.95
C ASN A 157 18.71 -9.73 7.16
N CYS A 158 18.67 -10.56 6.14
CA CYS A 158 17.49 -10.72 5.27
C CYS A 158 16.46 -11.75 5.79
N THR A 159 16.68 -12.38 6.93
CA THR A 159 15.89 -13.51 7.43
C THR A 159 15.12 -13.23 8.70
N GLY A 160 15.63 -12.34 9.56
CA GLY A 160 15.13 -12.08 10.91
C GLY A 160 15.62 -13.08 11.96
N LEU A 161 16.71 -13.80 11.70
CA LEU A 161 17.43 -14.57 12.72
C LEU A 161 18.02 -13.61 13.76
N ASP A 162 18.03 -14.04 15.03
CA ASP A 162 18.46 -13.24 16.18
C ASP A 162 19.47 -13.98 17.07
N ASP A 163 20.29 -14.84 16.44
CA ASP A 163 21.23 -15.74 17.07
C ASP A 163 22.63 -15.15 17.33
N ASP A 164 22.91 -13.95 16.83
CA ASP A 164 24.15 -13.22 17.06
C ASP A 164 23.97 -11.88 17.79
N GLU A 165 25.09 -11.23 18.15
CA GLU A 165 25.08 -9.95 18.88
C GLU A 165 24.57 -8.79 18.00
N ALA A 166 24.89 -8.80 16.71
CA ALA A 166 24.46 -7.78 15.75
C ALA A 166 22.92 -7.75 15.64
N ALA A 167 22.28 -8.89 15.78
CA ALA A 167 20.83 -9.02 15.71
C ALA A 167 20.07 -8.27 16.84
N LYS A 168 20.76 -7.79 17.88
CA LYS A 168 20.14 -6.89 18.86
C LYS A 168 19.68 -5.56 18.25
N ALA A 169 20.32 -5.12 17.18
CA ALA A 169 19.94 -3.93 16.41
C ALA A 169 18.85 -4.19 15.37
N HIS A 170 18.45 -5.47 15.14
CA HIS A 170 17.42 -5.86 14.18
C HIS A 170 16.03 -5.62 14.74
N LEU A 171 15.54 -4.39 14.62
CA LEU A 171 14.30 -3.93 15.20
C LEU A 171 13.38 -3.29 14.17
N THR A 172 12.09 -3.35 14.42
CA THR A 172 11.04 -2.69 13.64
C THR A 172 9.82 -2.43 14.52
N SER A 173 8.79 -1.78 13.99
CA SER A 173 7.52 -1.56 14.67
C SER A 173 6.34 -2.19 13.91
N ALA A 174 5.19 -2.34 14.55
CA ALA A 174 3.98 -2.82 13.88
C ALA A 174 3.54 -1.87 12.77
N TYR A 175 3.74 -0.55 12.95
CA TYR A 175 3.46 0.46 11.94
C TYR A 175 4.35 0.28 10.70
N ASP A 176 5.66 0.15 10.89
CA ASP A 176 6.61 -0.01 9.79
C ASP A 176 6.38 -1.33 9.03
N ILE A 177 6.07 -2.41 9.75
CA ILE A 177 5.68 -3.68 9.09
C ILE A 177 4.42 -3.50 8.25
N ALA A 178 3.44 -2.72 8.70
CA ALA A 178 2.24 -2.45 7.91
C ALA A 178 2.57 -1.64 6.65
N LEU A 179 3.51 -0.69 6.71
CA LEU A 179 3.97 0.07 5.53
C LEU A 179 4.60 -0.85 4.48
N MET A 180 5.58 -1.68 4.84
CA MET A 180 6.20 -2.60 3.87
C MET A 180 5.25 -3.69 3.39
N SER A 181 4.31 -4.15 4.25
CA SER A 181 3.28 -5.10 3.84
C SER A 181 2.31 -4.47 2.85
N ARG A 182 1.93 -3.21 3.06
CA ARG A 182 1.09 -2.45 2.14
C ARG A 182 1.76 -2.29 0.78
N GLU A 183 3.01 -1.86 0.75
CA GLU A 183 3.79 -1.71 -0.48
C GLU A 183 3.82 -3.03 -1.27
N LEU A 184 4.17 -4.12 -0.62
CA LEU A 184 4.23 -5.44 -1.24
C LEU A 184 2.87 -5.90 -1.77
N MET A 185 1.79 -5.75 -1.01
CA MET A 185 0.47 -6.29 -1.36
C MET A 185 -0.27 -5.47 -2.41
N VAL A 186 -0.05 -4.16 -2.44
CA VAL A 186 -0.74 -3.22 -3.35
C VAL A 186 0.02 -3.04 -4.66
N ASN A 187 1.33 -2.79 -4.58
CA ASN A 187 2.14 -2.44 -5.74
C ASN A 187 2.77 -3.68 -6.43
N HIS A 188 2.91 -4.81 -5.71
CA HIS A 188 3.45 -6.07 -6.21
C HIS A 188 2.47 -7.24 -6.01
N PRO A 189 1.23 -7.15 -6.55
CA PRO A 189 0.15 -8.09 -6.23
C PRO A 189 0.42 -9.53 -6.63
N ASP A 190 1.39 -9.79 -7.51
CA ASP A 190 1.80 -11.11 -7.94
C ASP A 190 2.37 -11.96 -6.79
N ILE A 191 2.85 -11.33 -5.71
CA ILE A 191 3.26 -12.06 -4.50
C ILE A 191 2.13 -12.92 -3.92
N LYS A 192 0.87 -12.54 -4.14
CA LYS A 192 -0.30 -13.29 -3.67
C LYS A 192 -0.39 -14.69 -4.26
N LYS A 193 0.25 -14.93 -5.42
CA LYS A 193 0.38 -16.26 -6.01
C LYS A 193 1.10 -17.24 -5.09
N PHE A 194 1.97 -16.73 -4.21
CA PHE A 194 2.75 -17.54 -3.26
C PHE A 194 2.20 -17.48 -1.83
N THR A 195 1.83 -16.29 -1.35
CA THR A 195 1.40 -16.09 0.05
C THR A 195 0.06 -16.75 0.37
N THR A 196 -0.76 -17.09 -0.64
CA THR A 196 -2.03 -17.79 -0.51
C THR A 196 -1.91 -19.31 -0.62
N ILE A 197 -0.74 -19.85 -0.94
CA ILE A 197 -0.51 -21.29 -1.00
C ILE A 197 -0.59 -21.88 0.42
N TRP A 198 -1.44 -22.90 0.64
CA TRP A 198 -1.47 -23.63 1.89
C TRP A 198 -0.41 -24.73 1.95
N MET A 199 -0.34 -25.55 0.92
CA MET A 199 0.65 -26.64 0.76
C MET A 199 1.04 -26.73 -0.71
N ASP A 200 2.32 -26.98 -0.96
CA ASP A 200 2.87 -27.19 -2.30
C ASP A 200 4.17 -28.01 -2.19
N THR A 201 4.86 -28.16 -3.29
CA THR A 201 6.15 -28.86 -3.36
C THR A 201 7.17 -28.08 -4.18
N VAL A 202 8.44 -28.38 -3.96
CA VAL A 202 9.57 -27.99 -4.81
C VAL A 202 10.43 -29.21 -5.13
N ARG A 203 11.49 -29.06 -5.93
CA ARG A 203 12.39 -30.16 -6.34
C ARG A 203 11.61 -31.29 -6.99
N ASP A 204 10.81 -30.97 -8.03
CA ASP A 204 10.02 -31.96 -8.78
C ASP A 204 9.10 -32.83 -7.89
N GLY A 205 8.52 -32.20 -6.85
CA GLY A 205 7.59 -32.87 -5.96
C GLY A 205 8.24 -33.64 -4.79
N THR A 206 9.56 -33.64 -4.68
CA THR A 206 10.27 -34.42 -3.64
C THR A 206 10.38 -33.69 -2.30
N PHE A 207 10.13 -32.39 -2.23
CA PHE A 207 10.17 -31.63 -0.98
C PHE A 207 8.85 -30.88 -0.76
N GLY A 208 8.14 -31.22 0.32
CA GLY A 208 6.86 -30.64 0.69
C GLY A 208 7.01 -29.29 1.40
N LEU A 209 6.19 -28.31 1.02
CA LEU A 209 6.06 -27.02 1.67
C LEU A 209 4.70 -26.92 2.38
N ALA A 210 4.68 -26.37 3.59
CA ALA A 210 3.46 -26.06 4.33
C ALA A 210 3.51 -24.63 4.85
N ASN A 211 2.43 -23.88 4.63
CA ASN A 211 2.38 -22.47 5.02
C ASN A 211 2.37 -22.33 6.55
N THR A 212 3.29 -21.53 7.04
CA THR A 212 3.37 -21.19 8.47
C THR A 212 2.23 -20.31 8.94
N ASN A 213 1.58 -19.59 8.02
CA ASN A 213 0.39 -18.77 8.30
C ASN A 213 -0.89 -19.61 8.20
N LYS A 214 -1.37 -20.11 9.33
CA LYS A 214 -2.60 -20.93 9.39
C LYS A 214 -3.85 -20.18 8.92
N LEU A 215 -3.85 -18.84 8.88
CA LEU A 215 -5.01 -18.07 8.39
C LEU A 215 -5.29 -18.36 6.91
N VAL A 216 -4.28 -18.68 6.12
CA VAL A 216 -4.45 -19.06 4.70
C VAL A 216 -5.47 -20.16 4.52
N ARG A 217 -5.51 -21.13 5.42
CA ARG A 217 -6.49 -22.22 5.38
C ARG A 217 -7.77 -21.94 6.16
N PHE A 218 -7.65 -21.23 7.30
CA PHE A 218 -8.72 -21.19 8.31
C PHE A 218 -9.40 -19.85 8.50
N TYR A 219 -9.04 -18.82 7.66
CA TYR A 219 -9.68 -17.52 7.71
C TYR A 219 -10.09 -17.08 6.29
N LYS A 220 -11.38 -16.88 6.06
CA LYS A 220 -11.92 -16.54 4.74
C LYS A 220 -11.36 -15.20 4.25
N GLY A 221 -10.85 -15.21 3.02
CA GLY A 221 -10.33 -14.02 2.35
C GLY A 221 -8.86 -13.73 2.64
N THR A 222 -8.14 -14.58 3.37
CA THR A 222 -6.69 -14.39 3.61
C THR A 222 -5.93 -14.33 2.29
N THR A 223 -5.12 -13.26 2.15
CA THR A 223 -4.22 -13.03 1.01
C THR A 223 -2.74 -13.18 1.39
N GLY A 224 -2.43 -13.32 2.68
CA GLY A 224 -1.08 -13.54 3.20
C GLY A 224 -0.99 -13.23 4.69
N LEU A 225 0.15 -12.88 5.27
CA LEU A 225 1.41 -12.60 4.58
C LEU A 225 2.54 -13.43 5.22
N LYS A 226 3.03 -13.05 6.42
CA LYS A 226 4.22 -13.68 6.99
C LYS A 226 4.17 -13.82 8.50
N THR A 227 4.52 -15.02 9.01
CA THR A 227 4.73 -15.30 10.44
C THR A 227 6.19 -15.10 10.83
N GLY A 228 6.43 -14.82 12.11
CA GLY A 228 7.75 -14.83 12.73
C GLY A 228 7.71 -15.45 14.12
N TYR A 229 8.79 -16.07 14.53
CA TYR A 229 9.00 -16.54 15.89
C TYR A 229 10.49 -16.71 16.18
N THR A 230 10.93 -16.16 17.26
CA THR A 230 12.15 -16.53 18.00
C THR A 230 11.84 -16.42 19.49
N THR A 231 12.69 -16.97 20.33
CA THR A 231 12.50 -16.85 21.79
C THR A 231 12.50 -15.41 22.27
N LYS A 232 13.30 -14.53 21.63
CA LYS A 232 13.39 -13.11 21.97
C LYS A 232 12.20 -12.31 21.43
N ALA A 233 11.78 -12.58 20.19
CA ALA A 233 10.70 -11.85 19.52
C ALA A 233 9.31 -12.25 20.02
N GLY A 234 9.13 -13.46 20.53
CA GLY A 234 7.81 -14.05 20.72
C GLY A 234 7.14 -14.36 19.38
N PHE A 235 5.84 -14.52 19.38
CA PHE A 235 5.08 -14.86 18.17
C PHE A 235 4.63 -13.57 17.45
N CYS A 236 5.10 -13.40 16.20
CA CYS A 236 4.83 -12.26 15.33
C CYS A 236 4.04 -12.69 14.09
N LEU A 237 3.21 -11.80 13.54
CA LEU A 237 2.46 -12.03 12.33
C LEU A 237 2.14 -10.70 11.63
N SER A 238 2.42 -10.61 10.34
CA SER A 238 1.72 -9.73 9.43
C SER A 238 0.70 -10.56 8.67
N ALA A 239 -0.58 -10.31 8.85
CA ALA A 239 -1.69 -10.99 8.19
C ALA A 239 -2.41 -10.03 7.26
N THR A 240 -2.77 -10.51 6.07
CA THR A 240 -3.58 -9.75 5.12
C THR A 240 -4.80 -10.55 4.71
N ALA A 241 -5.92 -9.85 4.54
CA ALA A 241 -7.15 -10.46 4.06
C ALA A 241 -7.96 -9.47 3.22
N ARG A 242 -8.70 -9.98 2.24
CA ARG A 242 -9.57 -9.18 1.36
C ARG A 242 -10.99 -9.70 1.39
N ARG A 243 -11.95 -8.78 1.61
CA ARG A 243 -13.40 -9.03 1.53
C ARG A 243 -14.10 -7.82 0.92
N ASP A 244 -15.04 -8.04 0.05
CA ASP A 244 -15.90 -7.00 -0.54
C ASP A 244 -15.10 -5.80 -1.11
N GLY A 245 -13.98 -6.09 -1.77
CA GLY A 245 -13.09 -5.08 -2.36
C GLY A 245 -12.07 -4.46 -1.40
N MET A 246 -12.31 -4.47 -0.10
CA MET A 246 -11.41 -3.94 0.93
C MET A 246 -10.35 -4.97 1.33
N GLU A 247 -9.09 -4.58 1.37
CA GLU A 247 -7.97 -5.39 1.85
C GLU A 247 -7.39 -4.77 3.12
N LEU A 248 -7.30 -5.58 4.18
CA LEU A 248 -6.80 -5.16 5.49
C LEU A 248 -5.47 -5.84 5.80
N ILE A 249 -4.62 -5.12 6.52
CA ILE A 249 -3.33 -5.57 7.04
C ILE A 249 -3.40 -5.53 8.56
N ALA A 250 -3.26 -6.69 9.21
CA ALA A 250 -3.22 -6.82 10.66
C ALA A 250 -1.84 -7.29 11.09
N VAL A 251 -1.13 -6.48 11.87
CA VAL A 251 0.20 -6.78 12.37
C VAL A 251 0.15 -6.98 13.88
N VAL A 252 0.80 -8.03 14.36
CA VAL A 252 1.06 -8.24 15.79
C VAL A 252 2.52 -8.62 16.03
N LEU A 253 3.11 -8.06 17.07
CA LEU A 253 4.46 -8.35 17.53
C LEU A 253 4.45 -8.76 19.02
N GLY A 254 5.25 -9.75 19.35
CA GLY A 254 5.49 -10.14 20.75
C GLY A 254 4.28 -10.79 21.43
N SER A 255 3.43 -11.54 20.72
CA SER A 255 2.43 -12.40 21.35
C SER A 255 3.10 -13.54 22.12
N GLU A 256 2.50 -13.96 23.23
CA GLU A 256 3.06 -15.02 24.09
C GLU A 256 2.94 -16.41 23.47
N THR A 257 1.85 -16.66 22.77
CA THR A 257 1.59 -17.96 22.12
C THR A 257 1.29 -17.84 20.63
N SER A 258 1.50 -18.93 19.90
CA SER A 258 1.08 -19.04 18.51
C SER A 258 -0.43 -18.85 18.34
N GLN A 259 -1.24 -19.24 19.32
CA GLN A 259 -2.68 -19.06 19.29
C GLN A 259 -3.05 -17.59 19.38
N ASP A 260 -2.42 -16.85 20.31
CA ASP A 260 -2.69 -15.43 20.54
C ASP A 260 -2.45 -14.58 19.30
N ARG A 261 -1.30 -14.77 18.60
CA ARG A 261 -1.03 -14.00 17.37
C ARG A 261 -2.09 -14.23 16.28
N PHE A 262 -2.57 -15.45 16.09
CA PHE A 262 -3.61 -15.74 15.10
C PHE A 262 -4.97 -15.20 15.55
N GLN A 263 -5.32 -15.37 16.82
CA GLN A 263 -6.58 -14.88 17.35
C GLN A 263 -6.66 -13.35 17.32
N SER A 264 -5.58 -12.68 17.71
CA SER A 264 -5.48 -11.22 17.68
C SER A 264 -5.63 -10.67 16.26
N CYS A 265 -4.92 -11.25 15.28
CA CYS A 265 -5.09 -10.83 13.89
C CYS A 265 -6.50 -11.07 13.36
N LYS A 266 -7.12 -12.22 13.68
CA LYS A 266 -8.52 -12.50 13.30
C LYS A 266 -9.48 -11.49 13.88
N GLN A 267 -9.36 -11.16 15.17
CA GLN A 267 -10.22 -10.19 15.84
C GLN A 267 -10.09 -8.80 15.23
N MET A 268 -8.84 -8.36 14.93
CA MET A 268 -8.61 -7.08 14.25
C MET A 268 -9.20 -7.06 12.84
N LEU A 269 -8.98 -8.10 12.04
CA LEU A 269 -9.53 -8.21 10.69
C LEU A 269 -11.06 -8.23 10.72
N ASP A 270 -11.66 -9.03 11.62
CA ASP A 270 -13.13 -9.09 11.78
C ASP A 270 -13.69 -7.74 12.21
N TYR A 271 -13.03 -7.04 13.13
CA TYR A 271 -13.40 -5.67 13.53
C TYR A 271 -13.35 -4.71 12.32
N GLY A 272 -12.27 -4.72 11.54
CA GLY A 272 -12.15 -3.86 10.37
C GLY A 272 -13.24 -4.16 9.33
N PHE A 273 -13.45 -5.43 8.98
CA PHE A 273 -14.49 -5.83 8.02
C PHE A 273 -15.92 -5.61 8.55
N ALA A 274 -16.15 -5.65 9.85
CA ALA A 274 -17.48 -5.40 10.41
C ALA A 274 -17.84 -3.90 10.36
N ASN A 275 -16.88 -3.03 10.67
CA ASN A 275 -17.15 -1.62 10.93
C ASN A 275 -16.87 -0.72 9.72
N TYR A 276 -15.98 -1.09 8.80
CA TYR A 276 -15.55 -0.21 7.71
C TYR A 276 -15.87 -0.78 6.33
N ALA A 277 -16.01 0.11 5.37
CA ALA A 277 -16.15 -0.20 3.95
C ALA A 277 -15.24 0.72 3.12
N LEU A 278 -14.60 0.15 2.09
CA LEU A 278 -13.92 0.91 1.06
C LEU A 278 -14.95 1.27 -0.02
N VAL A 279 -15.11 2.54 -0.31
CA VAL A 279 -16.02 3.02 -1.36
C VAL A 279 -15.24 3.72 -2.44
N HIS A 280 -15.70 3.58 -3.69
CA HIS A 280 -15.14 4.21 -4.88
C HIS A 280 -16.22 5.06 -5.55
N PRO A 281 -16.54 6.23 -4.99
CA PRO A 281 -17.58 7.06 -5.55
C PRO A 281 -17.14 7.56 -6.94
N ALA A 282 -18.00 7.36 -7.91
CA ALA A 282 -17.83 7.92 -9.25
C ALA A 282 -18.84 9.06 -9.45
N PRO A 283 -18.45 10.18 -10.09
CA PRO A 283 -19.40 11.22 -10.45
C PRO A 283 -20.38 10.67 -11.49
N GLU A 284 -21.69 10.90 -11.25
CA GLU A 284 -22.71 10.45 -12.20
C GLU A 284 -22.76 11.35 -13.44
N GLY A 285 -22.87 10.74 -14.62
CA GLY A 285 -23.03 11.45 -15.88
C GLY A 285 -21.72 11.93 -16.52
N SER A 286 -21.85 12.75 -17.57
CA SER A 286 -20.73 13.36 -18.28
C SER A 286 -20.51 14.79 -17.79
N HIS A 287 -19.31 15.07 -17.33
CA HIS A 287 -18.94 16.40 -16.84
C HIS A 287 -18.13 17.12 -17.92
N THR A 288 -18.75 18.12 -18.56
CA THR A 288 -18.12 18.94 -19.59
C THR A 288 -18.22 20.41 -19.24
N VAL A 289 -17.20 21.18 -19.58
CA VAL A 289 -17.17 22.64 -19.41
C VAL A 289 -17.10 23.33 -20.77
N PRO A 290 -17.94 24.34 -21.05
CA PRO A 290 -17.83 25.14 -22.26
C PRO A 290 -16.48 25.87 -22.33
N VAL A 291 -15.86 25.83 -23.54
CA VAL A 291 -14.58 26.51 -23.77
C VAL A 291 -14.78 27.75 -24.63
N THR A 292 -14.57 28.92 -24.03
CA THR A 292 -14.64 30.18 -24.77
C THR A 292 -13.39 30.40 -25.60
N LEU A 293 -13.56 30.79 -26.86
CA LEU A 293 -12.50 30.98 -27.86
C LEU A 293 -11.63 29.73 -28.12
N GLY A 294 -12.13 28.54 -27.76
CA GLY A 294 -11.46 27.26 -28.04
C GLY A 294 -11.75 26.72 -29.42
N LYS A 295 -10.82 25.94 -30.01
CA LYS A 295 -11.08 25.18 -31.23
C LYS A 295 -12.15 24.12 -30.99
N GLN A 296 -12.21 23.51 -29.80
CA GLN A 296 -13.31 22.69 -29.32
C GLN A 296 -14.26 23.55 -28.48
N GLN A 297 -15.56 23.26 -28.54
CA GLN A 297 -16.59 24.02 -27.82
C GLN A 297 -16.70 23.66 -26.35
N THR A 298 -16.33 22.42 -26.00
CA THR A 298 -16.37 21.87 -24.66
C THR A 298 -15.12 21.05 -24.37
N VAL A 299 -14.80 20.85 -23.12
CA VAL A 299 -13.76 19.94 -22.63
C VAL A 299 -14.34 19.05 -21.53
N SER A 300 -14.03 17.76 -21.56
CA SER A 300 -14.46 16.81 -20.54
C SER A 300 -13.56 16.90 -19.30
N ALA A 301 -14.14 16.64 -18.14
CA ALA A 301 -13.43 16.61 -16.87
C ALA A 301 -13.63 15.27 -16.14
N VAL A 302 -12.57 14.84 -15.45
CA VAL A 302 -12.54 13.67 -14.59
C VAL A 302 -11.94 14.03 -13.23
N PRO A 303 -12.15 13.23 -12.18
CA PRO A 303 -11.43 13.41 -10.92
C PRO A 303 -9.91 13.37 -11.13
N ALA A 304 -9.17 14.26 -10.48
CA ALA A 304 -7.71 14.39 -10.61
C ALA A 304 -6.93 13.24 -9.95
N GLU A 305 -7.57 12.54 -9.03
CA GLU A 305 -7.00 11.45 -8.24
C GLU A 305 -8.01 10.34 -8.00
N ASP A 306 -7.54 9.20 -7.44
CA ASP A 306 -8.42 8.11 -7.04
C ASP A 306 -9.45 8.60 -6.02
N THR A 307 -10.71 8.24 -6.27
CA THR A 307 -11.85 8.60 -5.43
C THR A 307 -12.03 7.68 -4.23
N ALA A 308 -11.28 6.57 -4.18
CA ALA A 308 -11.36 5.59 -3.09
C ALA A 308 -11.18 6.25 -1.72
N PHE A 309 -12.05 5.93 -0.80
CA PHE A 309 -11.90 6.29 0.61
C PHE A 309 -12.57 5.28 1.53
N LEU A 310 -12.03 5.21 2.75
CA LEU A 310 -12.56 4.35 3.79
C LEU A 310 -13.63 5.11 4.58
N ILE A 311 -14.73 4.42 4.89
CA ILE A 311 -15.84 4.99 5.66
C ILE A 311 -16.36 3.98 6.70
N ASP A 312 -16.86 4.48 7.82
CA ASP A 312 -17.65 3.69 8.76
C ASP A 312 -18.94 3.20 8.06
N LYS A 313 -19.24 1.91 8.16
CA LYS A 313 -20.44 1.31 7.56
C LYS A 313 -21.73 1.95 8.06
N ALA A 314 -21.77 2.44 9.29
CA ALA A 314 -22.91 3.17 9.82
C ALA A 314 -23.22 4.46 9.05
N GLN A 315 -22.22 5.04 8.38
CA GLN A 315 -22.35 6.26 7.60
C GLN A 315 -22.55 6.01 6.09
N LEU A 316 -22.41 4.77 5.63
CA LEU A 316 -22.39 4.42 4.21
C LEU A 316 -23.65 4.91 3.46
N SER A 317 -24.83 4.75 4.07
CA SER A 317 -26.10 5.20 3.48
C SER A 317 -26.26 6.73 3.41
N GLN A 318 -25.40 7.46 4.10
CA GLN A 318 -25.42 8.93 4.16
C GLN A 318 -24.42 9.57 3.19
N VAL A 319 -23.68 8.77 2.44
CA VAL A 319 -22.71 9.27 1.45
C VAL A 319 -23.45 9.98 0.33
N LYS A 320 -23.03 11.22 0.05
CA LYS A 320 -23.54 12.05 -1.05
C LYS A 320 -22.37 12.57 -1.86
N ILE A 321 -22.53 12.54 -3.19
CA ILE A 321 -21.56 13.07 -4.14
C ILE A 321 -22.18 14.30 -4.78
N GLN A 322 -21.45 15.40 -4.81
CA GLN A 322 -21.83 16.62 -5.50
C GLN A 322 -20.68 17.05 -6.40
N VAL A 323 -20.97 17.35 -7.66
CA VAL A 323 -19.99 17.85 -8.62
C VAL A 323 -20.37 19.27 -8.99
N ALA A 324 -19.52 20.22 -8.66
CA ALA A 324 -19.63 21.62 -9.06
C ALA A 324 -18.60 21.88 -10.17
N MET A 325 -19.08 22.17 -11.39
CA MET A 325 -18.25 22.51 -12.54
C MET A 325 -18.24 24.02 -12.74
N ASP A 326 -17.14 24.55 -13.29
CA ASP A 326 -17.06 25.93 -13.73
C ASP A 326 -18.05 26.16 -14.88
N ASP A 327 -18.70 27.33 -14.93
CA ASP A 327 -19.68 27.67 -15.97
C ASP A 327 -19.05 27.71 -17.38
N SER A 328 -17.79 28.14 -17.46
CA SER A 328 -16.98 28.16 -18.69
C SER A 328 -15.50 28.34 -18.37
N VAL A 329 -14.64 28.00 -19.34
CA VAL A 329 -13.20 28.22 -19.27
C VAL A 329 -12.70 28.89 -20.55
N ALA A 330 -11.76 29.81 -20.45
CA ALA A 330 -11.14 30.46 -21.62
C ALA A 330 -10.01 29.60 -22.19
N ALA A 331 -9.97 29.45 -23.53
CA ALA A 331 -8.84 28.80 -24.20
C ALA A 331 -7.58 29.69 -24.18
N PRO A 332 -6.36 29.09 -24.11
CA PRO A 332 -6.09 27.66 -24.17
C PRO A 332 -6.37 26.95 -22.86
N VAL A 333 -6.85 25.69 -22.91
CA VAL A 333 -6.98 24.82 -21.76
C VAL A 333 -5.87 23.77 -21.81
N SER A 334 -5.21 23.53 -20.69
CA SER A 334 -4.18 22.50 -20.56
C SER A 334 -4.81 21.19 -20.07
N LYS A 335 -4.29 20.03 -20.53
CA LYS A 335 -4.64 18.75 -19.91
C LYS A 335 -4.26 18.78 -18.42
N GLY A 336 -5.17 18.33 -17.54
CA GLY A 336 -4.99 18.40 -16.09
C GLY A 336 -5.38 19.74 -15.46
N GLN A 337 -5.81 20.75 -16.24
CA GLN A 337 -6.30 22.02 -15.70
C GLN A 337 -7.58 21.80 -14.90
N ARG A 338 -7.66 22.39 -13.70
CA ARG A 338 -8.88 22.32 -12.87
C ARG A 338 -10.05 23.00 -13.56
N LEU A 339 -11.20 22.34 -13.57
CA LEU A 339 -12.45 22.77 -14.19
C LEU A 339 -13.65 22.66 -13.24
N GLY A 340 -13.43 22.26 -12.00
CA GLY A 340 -14.48 22.07 -11.01
C GLY A 340 -13.99 21.33 -9.78
N THR A 341 -14.95 20.90 -8.96
CA THR A 341 -14.67 20.15 -7.74
C THR A 341 -15.76 19.10 -7.51
N MET A 342 -15.36 17.87 -7.23
CA MET A 342 -16.19 16.81 -6.70
C MET A 342 -16.11 16.83 -5.18
N THR A 343 -17.25 16.98 -4.50
CA THR A 343 -17.35 16.97 -3.04
C THR A 343 -18.05 15.69 -2.60
N ILE A 344 -17.41 14.95 -1.71
CA ILE A 344 -17.94 13.74 -1.08
C ILE A 344 -18.27 14.11 0.38
N SER A 345 -19.49 13.86 0.80
CA SER A 345 -19.98 14.16 2.16
C SER A 345 -20.75 12.98 2.73
N ALA A 346 -20.79 12.86 4.06
CA ALA A 346 -21.69 11.96 4.79
C ALA A 346 -22.18 12.63 6.06
N GLY A 347 -23.47 12.46 6.40
CA GLY A 347 -24.07 13.06 7.59
C GLY A 347 -23.99 14.59 7.64
N GLY A 348 -23.86 15.25 6.48
CA GLY A 348 -23.69 16.71 6.38
C GLY A 348 -22.24 17.20 6.54
N GLN A 349 -21.29 16.33 6.83
CA GLN A 349 -19.87 16.66 6.90
C GLN A 349 -19.19 16.39 5.56
N VAL A 350 -18.32 17.29 5.11
CA VAL A 350 -17.46 17.07 3.92
C VAL A 350 -16.31 16.14 4.32
N LEU A 351 -16.24 14.99 3.64
CA LEU A 351 -15.20 14.00 3.84
C LEU A 351 -14.00 14.22 2.93
N ARG A 352 -14.26 14.51 1.63
CA ARG A 352 -13.21 14.77 0.63
C ARG A 352 -13.67 15.82 -0.38
N GLN A 353 -12.71 16.57 -0.91
CA GLN A 353 -12.89 17.43 -2.08
C GLN A 353 -11.80 17.08 -3.09
N ILE A 354 -12.21 16.65 -4.27
CA ILE A 354 -11.33 16.19 -5.35
C ILE A 354 -11.49 17.15 -6.52
N PRO A 355 -10.39 17.75 -7.03
CA PRO A 355 -10.46 18.57 -8.23
C PRO A 355 -10.95 17.76 -9.43
N MET A 356 -11.85 18.35 -10.22
CA MET A 356 -12.22 17.86 -11.54
C MET A 356 -11.30 18.52 -12.57
N VAL A 357 -10.60 17.73 -13.39
CA VAL A 357 -9.54 18.22 -14.30
C VAL A 357 -9.80 17.85 -15.75
N ALA A 358 -9.35 18.72 -16.67
CA ALA A 358 -9.47 18.53 -18.09
C ALA A 358 -8.79 17.23 -18.57
N THR A 359 -9.49 16.41 -19.35
CA THR A 359 -8.96 15.16 -19.90
C THR A 359 -7.99 15.40 -21.07
N GLU A 360 -8.12 16.54 -21.73
CA GLU A 360 -7.34 16.92 -22.91
C GLU A 360 -7.05 18.41 -22.95
N ALA A 361 -6.11 18.81 -23.82
CA ALA A 361 -5.82 20.21 -24.05
C ALA A 361 -6.74 20.77 -25.15
N VAL A 362 -7.21 22.03 -24.98
CA VAL A 362 -7.98 22.74 -26.00
C VAL A 362 -7.23 23.97 -26.46
N GLN A 363 -6.88 24.03 -27.74
CA GLN A 363 -6.17 25.14 -28.34
C GLN A 363 -7.10 26.36 -28.51
N LYS A 364 -6.55 27.57 -28.39
CA LYS A 364 -7.25 28.81 -28.71
C LYS A 364 -7.48 28.93 -30.23
N LYS A 365 -8.64 29.44 -30.62
CA LYS A 365 -8.93 29.81 -32.00
C LYS A 365 -7.99 30.92 -32.47
N GLY A 366 -7.42 30.74 -33.64
CA GLY A 366 -6.68 31.80 -34.33
C GLY A 366 -7.62 32.87 -34.93
N PHE A 367 -7.04 33.97 -35.41
CA PHE A 367 -7.79 35.05 -36.05
C PHE A 367 -8.70 34.54 -37.18
N TRP A 368 -8.19 33.69 -38.04
CA TRP A 368 -8.94 33.12 -39.16
C TRP A 368 -10.09 32.21 -38.74
N ASP A 369 -9.92 31.44 -37.67
CA ASP A 369 -10.98 30.58 -37.11
C ASP A 369 -12.17 31.42 -36.63
N VAL A 370 -11.87 32.54 -35.94
CA VAL A 370 -12.87 33.47 -35.42
C VAL A 370 -13.57 34.19 -36.57
N PHE A 371 -12.82 34.68 -37.57
CA PHE A 371 -13.33 35.38 -38.75
C PHE A 371 -14.31 34.50 -39.57
N VAL A 372 -13.90 33.29 -39.90
CA VAL A 372 -14.75 32.32 -40.57
C VAL A 372 -16.01 31.96 -39.77
N SER A 373 -15.89 31.84 -38.45
CA SER A 373 -17.01 31.57 -37.55
C SER A 373 -18.06 32.70 -37.55
N ILE A 374 -17.60 33.95 -37.60
CA ILE A 374 -18.46 35.14 -37.68
C ILE A 374 -19.14 35.22 -39.04
N LEU A 375 -18.41 35.02 -40.15
CA LEU A 375 -18.96 34.99 -41.50
C LEU A 375 -20.05 33.94 -41.64
N ARG A 376 -19.82 32.73 -41.17
CA ARG A 376 -20.84 31.65 -41.16
C ARG A 376 -22.11 32.07 -40.41
N LYS A 377 -21.99 32.67 -39.24
CA LYS A 377 -23.16 33.15 -38.46
C LYS A 377 -23.95 34.24 -39.23
N ILE A 378 -23.25 35.16 -39.89
CA ILE A 378 -23.90 36.22 -40.68
C ILE A 378 -24.59 35.63 -41.91
N CYS A 379 -23.95 34.67 -42.63
CA CYS A 379 -24.54 34.04 -43.79
C CYS A 379 -25.75 33.13 -43.46
N MET A 380 -25.69 32.41 -42.29
CA MET A 380 -26.83 31.59 -41.86
C MET A 380 -27.98 32.37 -41.21
N ALA A 381 -27.75 33.60 -40.76
CA ALA A 381 -28.79 34.48 -40.25
C ALA A 381 -29.65 35.17 -41.36
N ARG A 382 -29.40 34.83 -42.63
CA ARG A 382 -30.08 35.37 -43.81
C ARG A 382 -30.96 34.37 -44.56
N GLU A 383 -31.47 33.31 -43.90
CA GLU A 383 -32.59 32.55 -44.46
C GLU A 383 -33.89 33.03 -43.81
N PRO A 384 -34.92 33.40 -44.62
CA PRO A 384 -36.16 33.99 -44.14
C PRO A 384 -37.06 32.99 -43.39
#